data_8649231ca881b4e9c8e8394b15484405
#
_entry.id   8649231ca881b4e9c8e8394b15484405
#
_cell.length_a   1.000
_cell.length_b   1.000
_cell.length_c   1.000
_cell.angle_alpha   90.00
_cell.angle_beta   90.00
_cell.angle_gamma   90.00
#
_symmetry.space_group_name_H-M   'P 1'
#
loop_
_entity.id
_entity.type
_entity.pdbx_description
1 polymer ?
#
loop_
_entity_poly.entity_id
_entity_poly.type
_entity_poly.pdbx_seq_one_letter_code
_entity_poly.pdbx_strand_id
1 'polypeptide(L)'
;MENLKRPTFKRTTKEDFFKKLIKEVQENVLQDKSIQRKNIFKAVLLLVSFFSFYTCILIFGNSKPLLFLFYILMGFSMIVLFVNSFHDAAHGSVFYTKKQNRWFCYVLELFGSNSKIWMKRHILLHHSYPNIQNWDCDIKQSNLIRLFPNSKWYNFHKYQHFYMWLLYPFYTLIWLFNRDFKDFFGTKDNYLKRVYTIPRIEYVKLILAKLFNLFYMLVIPYWVLNQTFSTIFLAWLVMHMCSSIL
;
A
#
# COMPACT_ATOMS: atom_id res chain seq x y z
N MET A 1 10.55 -14.94 25.61
CA MET A 1 9.58 -14.47 24.60
C MET A 1 8.21 -14.58 25.22
N GLU A 2 7.54 -13.47 25.50
CA GLU A 2 6.14 -13.53 25.94
C GLU A 2 5.31 -14.18 24.84
N ASN A 3 4.64 -15.27 25.17
CA ASN A 3 3.62 -15.88 24.30
C ASN A 3 2.47 -14.88 24.18
N LEU A 4 2.57 -13.97 23.20
CA LEU A 4 1.52 -13.00 22.92
C LEU A 4 0.25 -13.76 22.51
N LYS A 5 -0.62 -13.98 23.48
CA LYS A 5 -1.90 -14.64 23.30
C LYS A 5 -2.76 -13.81 22.33
N ARG A 6 -3.38 -14.48 21.37
CA ARG A 6 -4.27 -13.84 20.40
C ARG A 6 -5.40 -13.11 21.14
N PRO A 7 -5.62 -11.81 20.87
CA PRO A 7 -6.71 -11.08 21.50
C PRO A 7 -8.07 -11.71 21.16
N THR A 8 -8.94 -11.80 22.15
CA THR A 8 -10.32 -12.27 21.98
C THR A 8 -11.28 -11.16 22.45
N PHE A 9 -12.34 -10.96 21.69
CA PHE A 9 -13.36 -9.97 22.00
C PHE A 9 -14.58 -10.67 22.60
N LYS A 10 -15.09 -10.15 23.72
CA LYS A 10 -16.36 -10.64 24.29
C LYS A 10 -17.50 -10.29 23.34
N ARG A 11 -18.29 -11.29 22.95
CA ARG A 11 -19.55 -11.03 22.24
C ARG A 11 -20.50 -10.34 23.22
N THR A 12 -21.00 -9.17 22.85
CA THR A 12 -22.08 -8.52 23.60
C THR A 12 -23.40 -9.14 23.17
N THR A 13 -24.30 -9.36 24.14
CA THR A 13 -25.64 -9.92 23.92
C THR A 13 -26.56 -9.02 23.10
N LYS A 14 -26.16 -7.75 22.84
CA LYS A 14 -26.88 -6.79 21.99
C LYS A 14 -26.46 -6.93 20.51
N GLU A 15 -26.64 -8.11 19.94
CA GLU A 15 -26.37 -8.34 18.50
C GLU A 15 -27.33 -7.60 17.56
N ASP A 16 -28.45 -7.08 18.05
CA ASP A 16 -29.51 -6.54 17.20
C ASP A 16 -29.14 -5.23 16.49
N PHE A 17 -28.33 -4.36 17.11
CA PHE A 17 -27.91 -3.11 16.47
C PHE A 17 -27.09 -3.35 15.21
N PHE A 18 -26.07 -4.20 15.31
CA PHE A 18 -25.17 -4.46 14.16
C PHE A 18 -25.87 -5.19 13.02
N LYS A 19 -26.73 -6.16 13.35
CA LYS A 19 -27.55 -6.87 12.36
C LYS A 19 -28.53 -5.92 11.66
N LYS A 20 -29.18 -5.04 12.43
CA LYS A 20 -30.09 -4.03 11.89
C LYS A 20 -29.37 -3.04 10.98
N LEU A 21 -28.21 -2.53 11.42
CA LEU A 21 -27.37 -1.63 10.62
C LEU A 21 -26.93 -2.29 9.29
N ILE A 22 -26.45 -3.54 9.33
CA ILE A 22 -26.08 -4.27 8.11
C ILE A 22 -27.27 -4.39 7.17
N LYS A 23 -28.46 -4.73 7.69
CA LYS A 23 -29.67 -4.85 6.87
C LYS A 23 -30.03 -3.51 6.21
N GLU A 24 -30.05 -2.42 6.95
CA GLU A 24 -30.33 -1.08 6.43
C GLU A 24 -29.30 -0.65 5.36
N VAL A 25 -28.01 -0.92 5.58
CA VAL A 25 -26.96 -0.66 4.60
C VAL A 25 -27.15 -1.50 3.32
N GLN A 26 -27.50 -2.78 3.47
CA GLN A 26 -27.76 -3.66 2.35
C GLN A 26 -28.99 -3.21 1.51
N GLU A 27 -30.05 -2.78 2.18
CA GLU A 27 -31.30 -2.36 1.54
C GLU A 27 -31.21 -0.98 0.89
N ASN A 28 -30.55 -0.01 1.55
CA ASN A 28 -30.57 1.38 1.14
C ASN A 28 -29.31 1.84 0.39
N VAL A 29 -28.18 1.17 0.54
CA VAL A 29 -26.90 1.63 -0.01
C VAL A 29 -26.36 0.65 -1.06
N LEU A 30 -26.28 -0.65 -0.74
CA LEU A 30 -25.60 -1.61 -1.61
C LEU A 30 -26.41 -2.02 -2.85
N GLN A 31 -27.69 -1.65 -2.94
CA GLN A 31 -28.51 -1.89 -4.13
C GLN A 31 -28.30 -0.86 -5.22
N ASP A 32 -27.68 0.28 -4.91
CA ASP A 32 -27.42 1.31 -5.90
C ASP A 32 -26.21 0.97 -6.79
N LYS A 33 -26.53 0.37 -7.95
CA LYS A 33 -25.53 0.05 -8.99
C LYS A 33 -24.82 1.29 -9.57
N SER A 34 -25.34 2.51 -9.33
CA SER A 34 -24.70 3.73 -9.81
C SER A 34 -23.38 4.00 -9.08
N ILE A 35 -23.34 3.73 -7.78
CA ILE A 35 -22.12 3.85 -6.95
C ILE A 35 -21.02 2.94 -7.49
N GLN A 36 -21.37 1.69 -7.81
CA GLN A 36 -20.41 0.73 -8.34
C GLN A 36 -19.86 1.13 -9.71
N ARG A 37 -20.71 1.67 -10.61
CA ARG A 37 -20.24 2.20 -11.89
C ARG A 37 -19.26 3.37 -11.70
N LYS A 38 -19.54 4.30 -10.78
CA LYS A 38 -18.63 5.40 -10.42
C LYS A 38 -17.30 4.89 -9.89
N ASN A 39 -17.31 3.86 -9.03
CA ASN A 39 -16.08 3.25 -8.50
C ASN A 39 -15.25 2.57 -9.60
N ILE A 40 -15.91 1.84 -10.52
CA ILE A 40 -15.22 1.24 -11.67
C ILE A 40 -14.62 2.33 -12.55
N PHE A 41 -15.40 3.37 -12.89
CA PHE A 41 -14.91 4.49 -13.70
C PHE A 41 -13.69 5.15 -13.06
N LYS A 42 -13.77 5.45 -11.76
CA LYS A 42 -12.66 6.02 -10.97
C LYS A 42 -11.42 5.12 -11.03
N ALA A 43 -11.58 3.81 -10.82
CA ALA A 43 -10.47 2.86 -10.83
C ALA A 43 -9.79 2.79 -12.21
N VAL A 44 -10.58 2.74 -13.28
CA VAL A 44 -10.06 2.74 -14.66
C VAL A 44 -9.38 4.07 -14.99
N LEU A 45 -10.00 5.20 -14.65
CA LEU A 45 -9.42 6.53 -14.87
C LEU A 45 -8.06 6.69 -14.19
N LEU A 46 -7.95 6.28 -12.92
CA LEU A 46 -6.69 6.35 -12.17
C LEU A 46 -5.61 5.43 -12.74
N LEU A 47 -5.99 4.23 -13.18
CA LEU A 47 -5.07 3.31 -13.84
C LEU A 47 -4.58 3.87 -15.19
N VAL A 48 -5.49 4.42 -15.98
CA VAL A 48 -5.15 5.08 -17.26
C VAL A 48 -4.26 6.29 -17.00
N SER A 49 -4.54 7.12 -16.00
CA SER A 49 -3.71 8.27 -15.63
C SER A 49 -2.28 7.84 -15.28
N PHE A 50 -2.13 6.77 -14.50
CA PHE A 50 -0.80 6.23 -14.16
C PHE A 50 0.01 5.86 -15.42
N PHE A 51 -0.59 5.11 -16.35
CA PHE A 51 0.09 4.74 -17.59
C PHE A 51 0.29 5.91 -18.55
N SER A 52 -0.63 6.89 -18.55
CA SER A 52 -0.47 8.12 -19.34
C SER A 52 0.74 8.93 -18.87
N PHE A 53 0.92 9.11 -17.55
CA PHE A 53 2.11 9.80 -17.04
C PHE A 53 3.39 9.01 -17.33
N TYR A 54 3.36 7.68 -17.24
CA TYR A 54 4.48 6.85 -17.64
C TYR A 54 4.82 7.02 -19.14
N THR A 55 3.81 7.05 -20.00
CA THR A 55 3.99 7.33 -21.44
C THR A 55 4.58 8.72 -21.67
N CYS A 56 4.08 9.73 -20.93
CA CYS A 56 4.65 11.09 -20.99
C CYS A 56 6.12 11.14 -20.55
N ILE A 57 6.53 10.32 -19.57
CA ILE A 57 7.96 10.19 -19.22
C ILE A 57 8.76 9.73 -20.45
N LEU A 58 8.31 8.69 -21.15
CA LEU A 58 9.03 8.13 -22.29
C LEU A 58 9.07 9.07 -23.51
N ILE A 59 8.02 9.89 -23.72
CA ILE A 59 7.94 10.81 -24.85
C ILE A 59 8.68 12.13 -24.56
N PHE A 60 8.47 12.71 -23.40
CA PHE A 60 8.93 14.08 -23.08
C PHE A 60 10.13 14.12 -22.11
N GLY A 61 10.57 12.97 -21.59
CA GLY A 61 11.58 12.89 -20.54
C GLY A 61 13.00 13.31 -20.96
N ASN A 62 13.25 13.61 -22.24
CA ASN A 62 14.49 14.26 -22.68
C ASN A 62 14.62 15.70 -22.14
N SER A 63 13.50 16.36 -21.81
CA SER A 63 13.47 17.60 -21.05
C SER A 63 13.50 17.26 -19.54
N LYS A 64 14.59 17.64 -18.83
CA LYS A 64 14.71 17.36 -17.39
C LYS A 64 13.51 17.87 -16.56
N PRO A 65 13.01 19.12 -16.74
CA PRO A 65 11.84 19.58 -16.01
C PRO A 65 10.59 18.70 -16.24
N LEU A 66 10.34 18.26 -17.48
CA LEU A 66 9.21 17.39 -17.81
C LEU A 66 9.41 15.98 -17.26
N LEU A 67 10.64 15.45 -17.27
CA LEU A 67 10.97 14.18 -16.64
C LEU A 67 10.56 14.16 -15.17
N PHE A 68 11.02 15.15 -14.39
CA PHE A 68 10.68 15.25 -12.98
C PHE A 68 9.19 15.48 -12.77
N LEU A 69 8.56 16.35 -13.55
CA LEU A 69 7.13 16.61 -13.47
C LEU A 69 6.30 15.34 -13.66
N PHE A 70 6.56 14.58 -14.74
CA PHE A 70 5.77 13.39 -15.01
C PHE A 70 6.06 12.24 -14.05
N TYR A 71 7.28 12.10 -13.52
CA TYR A 71 7.54 11.17 -12.42
C TYR A 71 6.75 11.54 -11.16
N ILE A 72 6.70 12.82 -10.77
CA ILE A 72 5.92 13.28 -9.61
C ILE A 72 4.42 13.01 -9.82
N LEU A 73 3.87 13.37 -10.98
CA LEU A 73 2.46 13.13 -11.32
C LEU A 73 2.13 11.63 -11.33
N MET A 74 3.02 10.80 -11.86
CA MET A 74 2.88 9.35 -11.82
C MET A 74 2.90 8.81 -10.39
N GLY A 75 3.77 9.33 -9.52
CA GLY A 75 3.82 8.98 -8.11
C GLY A 75 2.53 9.34 -7.36
N PHE A 76 1.99 10.52 -7.59
CA PHE A 76 0.69 10.90 -7.04
C PHE A 76 -0.43 10.00 -7.55
N SER A 77 -0.45 9.72 -8.85
CA SER A 77 -1.42 8.79 -9.44
C SER A 77 -1.31 7.39 -8.82
N MET A 78 -0.10 6.92 -8.56
CA MET A 78 0.17 5.64 -7.90
C MET A 78 -0.47 5.56 -6.50
N ILE A 79 -0.25 6.57 -5.66
CA ILE A 79 -0.82 6.60 -4.29
C ILE A 79 -2.34 6.75 -4.33
N VAL A 80 -2.86 7.64 -5.17
CA VAL A 80 -4.31 7.82 -5.30
C VAL A 80 -4.98 6.54 -5.82
N LEU A 81 -4.37 5.83 -6.78
CA LEU A 81 -4.83 4.53 -7.28
C LEU A 81 -4.79 3.46 -6.16
N PHE A 82 -3.73 3.46 -5.35
CA PHE A 82 -3.61 2.54 -4.22
C PHE A 82 -4.71 2.78 -3.19
N VAL A 83 -4.87 4.00 -2.69
CA VAL A 83 -5.80 4.31 -1.59
C VAL A 83 -7.26 4.23 -2.06
N ASN A 84 -7.59 4.73 -3.26
CA ASN A 84 -8.97 4.86 -3.72
C ASN A 84 -9.51 3.66 -4.51
N SER A 85 -8.65 2.80 -5.04
CA SER A 85 -9.12 1.73 -5.93
C SER A 85 -8.59 0.37 -5.57
N PHE A 86 -7.28 0.23 -5.34
CA PHE A 86 -6.71 -1.03 -4.92
C PHE A 86 -7.23 -1.43 -3.52
N HIS A 87 -7.20 -0.51 -2.56
CA HIS A 87 -7.70 -0.74 -1.19
C HIS A 87 -9.18 -1.16 -1.22
N ASP A 88 -10.02 -0.45 -1.94
CA ASP A 88 -11.44 -0.76 -2.07
C ASP A 88 -11.68 -2.09 -2.79
N ALA A 89 -10.87 -2.42 -3.81
CA ALA A 89 -10.93 -3.72 -4.49
C ALA A 89 -10.50 -4.87 -3.57
N ALA A 90 -9.54 -4.64 -2.67
CA ALA A 90 -9.14 -5.64 -1.66
C ALA A 90 -10.31 -5.99 -0.72
N HIS A 91 -11.21 -5.02 -0.48
CA HIS A 91 -12.48 -5.22 0.24
C HIS A 91 -13.64 -5.72 -0.64
N GLY A 92 -13.41 -5.89 -1.96
CA GLY A 92 -14.40 -6.41 -2.88
C GLY A 92 -15.47 -5.41 -3.31
N SER A 93 -15.23 -4.08 -3.15
CA SER A 93 -16.24 -3.03 -3.30
C SER A 93 -16.16 -2.23 -4.60
N VAL A 94 -15.17 -2.48 -5.48
CA VAL A 94 -15.02 -1.74 -6.74
C VAL A 94 -15.79 -2.38 -7.89
N PHE A 95 -15.57 -3.68 -8.13
CA PHE A 95 -16.15 -4.40 -9.28
C PHE A 95 -17.31 -5.30 -8.87
N TYR A 96 -18.12 -5.70 -9.84
CA TYR A 96 -19.33 -6.50 -9.61
C TYR A 96 -19.07 -7.89 -9.03
N THR A 97 -17.91 -8.49 -9.32
CA THR A 97 -17.58 -9.84 -8.86
C THR A 97 -16.31 -9.87 -8.01
N LYS A 98 -16.27 -10.82 -7.06
CA LYS A 98 -15.06 -11.08 -6.25
C LYS A 98 -13.84 -11.40 -7.12
N LYS A 99 -14.06 -12.06 -8.29
CA LYS A 99 -12.99 -12.39 -9.22
C LYS A 99 -12.38 -11.14 -9.84
N GLN A 100 -13.21 -10.21 -10.33
CA GLN A 100 -12.75 -8.94 -10.90
C GLN A 100 -11.96 -8.10 -9.88
N ASN A 101 -12.50 -7.94 -8.67
CA ASN A 101 -11.79 -7.24 -7.59
C ASN A 101 -10.42 -7.86 -7.31
N ARG A 102 -10.34 -9.19 -7.24
CA ARG A 102 -9.08 -9.90 -7.01
C ARG A 102 -8.08 -9.71 -8.16
N TRP A 103 -8.56 -9.72 -9.42
CA TRP A 103 -7.71 -9.45 -10.58
C TRP A 103 -7.17 -8.02 -10.56
N PHE A 104 -8.02 -7.06 -10.24
CA PHE A 104 -7.58 -5.65 -10.14
C PHE A 104 -6.53 -5.46 -9.04
N CYS A 105 -6.57 -6.22 -7.95
CA CYS A 105 -5.56 -6.14 -6.90
C CYS A 105 -4.14 -6.45 -7.39
N TYR A 106 -3.96 -7.13 -8.53
CA TYR A 106 -2.63 -7.32 -9.13
C TYR A 106 -1.97 -6.01 -9.60
N VAL A 107 -2.68 -4.88 -9.60
CA VAL A 107 -2.07 -3.55 -9.80
C VAL A 107 -0.95 -3.28 -8.78
N LEU A 108 -1.02 -3.87 -7.58
CA LEU A 108 0.02 -3.68 -6.58
C LEU A 108 1.38 -4.29 -6.99
N GLU A 109 1.38 -5.33 -7.81
CA GLU A 109 2.61 -5.90 -8.36
C GLU A 109 3.33 -4.92 -9.30
N LEU A 110 2.60 -4.02 -9.98
CA LEU A 110 3.22 -2.92 -10.74
C LEU A 110 4.02 -1.99 -9.83
N PHE A 111 3.59 -1.82 -8.58
CA PHE A 111 4.26 -0.99 -7.58
C PHE A 111 5.38 -1.73 -6.83
N GLY A 112 5.73 -2.93 -7.29
CA GLY A 112 6.80 -3.74 -6.71
C GLY A 112 6.47 -4.42 -5.40
N SER A 113 5.18 -4.63 -5.08
CA SER A 113 4.73 -5.30 -3.87
C SER A 113 3.91 -6.56 -4.19
N ASN A 114 3.54 -7.35 -3.17
CA ASN A 114 2.72 -8.55 -3.35
C ASN A 114 1.31 -8.31 -2.81
N SER A 115 0.32 -8.22 -3.71
CA SER A 115 -1.07 -7.92 -3.40
C SER A 115 -1.70 -8.92 -2.44
N LYS A 116 -1.45 -10.21 -2.62
CA LYS A 116 -2.03 -11.26 -1.77
C LYS A 116 -1.53 -11.17 -0.34
N ILE A 117 -0.25 -10.94 -0.15
CA ILE A 117 0.35 -10.84 1.20
C ILE A 117 -0.06 -9.51 1.86
N TRP A 118 -0.11 -8.41 1.09
CA TRP A 118 -0.65 -7.16 1.57
C TRP A 118 -2.09 -7.31 2.07
N MET A 119 -2.99 -7.92 1.25
CA MET A 119 -4.39 -8.16 1.65
C MET A 119 -4.50 -9.04 2.89
N LYS A 120 -3.68 -10.10 3.00
CA LYS A 120 -3.69 -10.96 4.19
C LYS A 120 -3.28 -10.20 5.43
N ARG A 121 -2.24 -9.40 5.36
CA ARG A 121 -1.80 -8.56 6.46
C ARG A 121 -2.86 -7.53 6.85
N HIS A 122 -3.42 -6.83 5.87
CA HIS A 122 -4.40 -5.79 6.06
C HIS A 122 -5.70 -6.33 6.68
N ILE A 123 -6.25 -7.41 6.11
CA ILE A 123 -7.53 -7.97 6.55
C ILE A 123 -7.39 -8.79 7.84
N LEU A 124 -6.37 -9.67 7.94
CA LEU A 124 -6.26 -10.59 9.09
C LEU A 124 -5.65 -9.95 10.34
N LEU A 125 -4.88 -8.87 10.19
CA LEU A 125 -4.20 -8.21 11.30
C LEU A 125 -4.77 -6.82 11.56
N HIS A 126 -4.64 -5.89 10.60
CA HIS A 126 -5.07 -4.51 10.82
C HIS A 126 -6.58 -4.43 11.08
N HIS A 127 -7.44 -4.99 10.22
CA HIS A 127 -8.89 -4.94 10.44
C HIS A 127 -9.38 -5.78 11.62
N SER A 128 -8.66 -6.87 11.97
CA SER A 128 -9.06 -7.69 13.09
C SER A 128 -8.61 -7.15 14.44
N TYR A 129 -7.53 -6.35 14.47
CA TYR A 129 -6.90 -5.85 15.70
C TYR A 129 -6.49 -4.38 15.58
N PRO A 130 -7.38 -3.47 15.15
CA PRO A 130 -7.02 -2.07 14.96
C PRO A 130 -6.60 -1.46 16.30
N ASN A 131 -5.48 -0.73 16.27
CA ASN A 131 -4.89 -0.06 17.45
C ASN A 131 -4.45 -0.99 18.59
N ILE A 132 -4.40 -2.30 18.39
CA ILE A 132 -3.88 -3.21 19.41
C ILE A 132 -2.37 -3.36 19.26
N GLN A 133 -1.62 -2.90 20.25
CA GLN A 133 -0.16 -2.99 20.27
C GLN A 133 0.31 -4.43 20.05
N ASN A 134 1.32 -4.63 19.19
CA ASN A 134 1.88 -5.93 18.81
C ASN A 134 0.95 -6.84 17.97
N TRP A 135 -0.23 -6.36 17.57
CA TRP A 135 -1.14 -7.06 16.67
C TRP A 135 -1.54 -6.24 15.45
N ASP A 136 -1.69 -4.92 15.60
CA ASP A 136 -1.87 -4.05 14.45
C ASP A 136 -0.53 -3.81 13.75
N CYS A 137 -0.40 -4.40 12.56
CA CYS A 137 0.83 -4.34 11.79
C CYS A 137 1.03 -3.00 11.07
N ASP A 138 -0.02 -2.19 10.91
CA ASP A 138 0.06 -0.95 10.16
C ASP A 138 0.52 0.24 11.01
N ILE A 139 0.39 0.13 12.34
CA ILE A 139 0.81 1.18 13.27
C ILE A 139 2.30 1.08 13.62
N LYS A 140 2.82 -0.13 13.91
CA LYS A 140 4.23 -0.28 14.31
C LYS A 140 5.13 -0.40 13.09
N GLN A 141 5.70 0.72 12.67
CA GLN A 141 6.62 0.73 11.53
C GLN A 141 8.10 0.80 11.93
N SER A 142 8.45 1.61 12.92
CA SER A 142 9.83 1.72 13.42
C SER A 142 9.85 2.20 14.89
N ASN A 143 11.03 2.09 15.53
CA ASN A 143 11.24 2.65 16.86
C ASN A 143 11.54 4.16 16.83
N LEU A 144 11.59 4.78 15.64
CA LEU A 144 11.81 6.22 15.50
C LEU A 144 10.59 7.03 15.93
N ILE A 145 9.38 6.44 15.86
CA ILE A 145 8.14 7.10 16.27
C ILE A 145 7.49 6.26 17.37
N ARG A 146 7.19 6.88 18.49
CA ARG A 146 6.47 6.27 19.60
C ARG A 146 4.99 6.59 19.48
N LEU A 147 4.18 5.56 19.21
CA LEU A 147 2.73 5.68 19.02
C LEU A 147 1.93 5.18 20.25
N PHE A 148 2.48 4.22 20.98
CA PHE A 148 1.79 3.65 22.15
C PHE A 148 2.42 4.10 23.46
N PRO A 149 1.63 4.38 24.49
CA PRO A 149 2.12 4.77 25.83
C PRO A 149 3.09 3.75 26.43
N ASN A 150 2.85 2.46 26.19
CA ASN A 150 3.66 1.35 26.71
C ASN A 150 4.87 1.00 25.84
N SER A 151 5.08 1.69 24.71
CA SER A 151 6.29 1.50 23.89
C SER A 151 7.50 2.10 24.57
N LYS A 152 8.68 1.50 24.32
CA LYS A 152 9.95 1.97 24.89
C LYS A 152 10.16 3.46 24.56
N TRP A 153 10.49 4.21 25.60
CA TRP A 153 10.81 5.63 25.49
C TRP A 153 12.30 5.83 25.19
N TYR A 154 12.60 6.76 24.28
CA TYR A 154 13.93 7.27 24.01
C TYR A 154 13.90 8.80 24.06
N ASN A 155 15.00 9.45 24.48
CA ASN A 155 15.05 10.90 24.67
C ASN A 155 14.69 11.71 23.42
N PHE A 156 14.93 11.19 22.24
CA PHE A 156 14.58 11.86 21.00
C PHE A 156 13.07 11.86 20.71
N HIS A 157 12.26 10.97 21.31
CA HIS A 157 10.81 10.94 21.11
C HIS A 157 10.11 12.23 21.56
N LYS A 158 10.71 12.98 22.51
CA LYS A 158 10.16 14.28 22.89
C LYS A 158 10.11 15.28 21.73
N TYR A 159 10.93 15.07 20.70
CA TYR A 159 11.00 15.91 19.50
C TYR A 159 10.32 15.28 18.27
N GLN A 160 9.61 14.15 18.42
CA GLN A 160 9.04 13.44 17.26
C GLN A 160 8.07 14.30 16.43
N HIS A 161 7.37 15.24 17.03
CA HIS A 161 6.47 16.16 16.34
C HIS A 161 7.19 17.09 15.36
N PHE A 162 8.49 17.30 15.51
CA PHE A 162 9.31 18.04 14.53
C PHE A 162 9.86 17.13 13.43
N TYR A 163 10.47 16.00 13.79
CA TYR A 163 11.20 15.22 12.82
C TYR A 163 10.34 14.18 12.08
N MET A 164 9.11 13.87 12.55
CA MET A 164 8.27 12.90 11.85
C MET A 164 7.96 13.34 10.40
N TRP A 165 7.84 14.64 10.15
CA TRP A 165 7.62 15.18 8.81
C TRP A 165 8.77 14.87 7.85
N LEU A 166 9.99 14.75 8.37
CA LEU A 166 11.17 14.38 7.59
C LEU A 166 11.20 12.88 7.28
N LEU A 167 10.43 12.06 7.99
CA LEU A 167 10.36 10.61 7.77
C LEU A 167 9.30 10.22 6.72
N TYR A 168 8.23 11.00 6.58
CA TYR A 168 7.16 10.71 5.62
C TYR A 168 7.65 10.55 4.17
N PRO A 169 8.54 11.39 3.63
CA PRO A 169 9.04 11.25 2.26
C PRO A 169 9.66 9.88 1.94
N PHE A 170 10.10 9.13 2.96
CA PHE A 170 10.71 7.82 2.79
C PHE A 170 9.74 6.66 2.89
N TYR A 171 8.45 6.90 3.13
CA TYR A 171 7.48 5.85 3.43
C TYR A 171 7.33 4.81 2.31
N THR A 172 7.17 5.24 1.07
CA THR A 172 7.03 4.34 -0.09
C THR A 172 8.32 3.58 -0.38
N LEU A 173 9.51 4.21 -0.16
CA LEU A 173 10.81 3.54 -0.27
C LEU A 173 11.00 2.49 0.83
N ILE A 174 10.61 2.80 2.07
CA ILE A 174 10.62 1.84 3.18
C ILE A 174 9.69 0.66 2.86
N TRP A 175 8.55 0.92 2.24
CA TRP A 175 7.64 -0.12 1.79
C TRP A 175 8.33 -1.01 0.75
N LEU A 176 8.87 -0.43 -0.31
CA LEU A 176 9.49 -1.14 -1.42
C LEU A 176 10.70 -1.98 -1.00
N PHE A 177 11.59 -1.44 -0.16
CA PHE A 177 12.88 -2.08 0.17
C PHE A 177 12.96 -2.73 1.55
N ASN A 178 12.00 -2.48 2.45
CA ASN A 178 12.12 -2.97 3.82
C ASN A 178 10.89 -3.76 4.27
N ARG A 179 9.69 -3.19 4.14
CA ARG A 179 8.49 -3.75 4.77
C ARG A 179 8.12 -5.11 4.19
N ASP A 180 8.05 -5.22 2.87
CA ASP A 180 7.75 -6.50 2.22
C ASP A 180 8.79 -7.57 2.59
N PHE A 181 10.07 -7.22 2.61
CA PHE A 181 11.13 -8.16 2.98
C PHE A 181 10.99 -8.61 4.44
N LYS A 182 10.62 -7.71 5.36
CA LYS A 182 10.31 -8.09 6.75
C LYS A 182 9.12 -9.03 6.83
N ASP A 183 8.07 -8.79 6.06
CA ASP A 183 6.89 -9.66 6.05
C ASP A 183 7.22 -11.07 5.53
N PHE A 184 8.06 -11.17 4.50
CA PHE A 184 8.41 -12.44 3.86
C PHE A 184 9.54 -13.19 4.58
N PHE A 185 10.62 -12.50 4.94
CA PHE A 185 11.86 -13.12 5.44
C PHE A 185 12.08 -12.91 6.94
N GLY A 186 11.28 -12.07 7.59
CA GLY A 186 11.35 -11.85 9.03
C GLY A 186 11.15 -13.13 9.84
N THR A 187 11.62 -13.13 11.09
CA THR A 187 11.51 -14.23 12.03
C THR A 187 10.07 -14.56 12.41
N LYS A 188 9.88 -15.60 13.25
CA LYS A 188 8.55 -16.01 13.78
C LYS A 188 7.82 -14.90 14.55
N ASP A 189 8.54 -13.85 14.98
CA ASP A 189 7.94 -12.67 15.63
C ASP A 189 7.27 -11.69 14.65
N ASN A 190 7.36 -11.98 13.36
CA ASN A 190 6.62 -11.24 12.35
C ASN A 190 5.10 -11.45 12.55
N TYR A 191 4.36 -10.34 12.62
CA TYR A 191 2.91 -10.34 12.85
C TYR A 191 2.15 -11.25 11.88
N LEU A 192 2.45 -11.18 10.58
CA LEU A 192 1.76 -11.98 9.58
C LEU A 192 2.02 -13.48 9.75
N LYS A 193 3.27 -13.87 10.01
CA LYS A 193 3.64 -15.29 10.17
C LYS A 193 3.04 -15.96 11.41
N ARG A 194 2.49 -15.19 12.34
CA ARG A 194 1.72 -15.72 13.49
C ARG A 194 0.35 -16.26 13.08
N VAL A 195 -0.22 -15.71 12.01
CA VAL A 195 -1.61 -16.00 11.59
C VAL A 195 -1.72 -16.60 10.19
N TYR A 196 -0.65 -16.52 9.39
CA TYR A 196 -0.66 -16.96 8.00
C TYR A 196 0.68 -17.54 7.57
N THR A 197 0.64 -18.73 6.94
CA THR A 197 1.81 -19.36 6.31
C THR A 197 1.90 -18.89 4.87
N ILE A 198 3.01 -18.23 4.51
CA ILE A 198 3.22 -17.69 3.16
C ILE A 198 3.61 -18.84 2.22
N PRO A 199 2.84 -19.10 1.15
CA PRO A 199 3.20 -20.10 0.14
C PRO A 199 4.50 -19.74 -0.57
N ARG A 200 5.31 -20.75 -0.94
CA ARG A 200 6.61 -20.53 -1.60
C ARG A 200 6.52 -19.70 -2.88
N ILE A 201 5.46 -19.90 -3.66
CA ILE A 201 5.23 -19.15 -4.91
C ILE A 201 5.12 -17.63 -4.68
N GLU A 202 4.64 -17.18 -3.52
CA GLU A 202 4.51 -15.75 -3.24
C GLU A 202 5.86 -15.06 -3.05
N TYR A 203 6.91 -15.79 -2.61
CA TYR A 203 8.28 -15.27 -2.56
C TYR A 203 8.79 -14.98 -3.97
N VAL A 204 8.55 -15.89 -4.91
CA VAL A 204 8.94 -15.70 -6.32
C VAL A 204 8.20 -14.50 -6.92
N LYS A 205 6.88 -14.42 -6.69
CA LYS A 205 6.07 -13.28 -7.17
C LYS A 205 6.55 -11.95 -6.62
N LEU A 206 6.92 -11.87 -5.33
CA LEU A 206 7.45 -10.65 -4.74
C LEU A 206 8.73 -10.21 -5.46
N ILE A 207 9.68 -11.12 -5.65
CA ILE A 207 10.95 -10.79 -6.32
C ILE A 207 10.70 -10.36 -7.76
N LEU A 208 9.86 -11.08 -8.49
CA LEU A 208 9.50 -10.72 -9.88
C LEU A 208 8.80 -9.34 -9.93
N ALA A 209 7.88 -9.05 -9.02
CA ALA A 209 7.22 -7.75 -8.96
C ALA A 209 8.22 -6.61 -8.71
N LYS A 210 9.18 -6.79 -7.80
CA LYS A 210 10.22 -5.80 -7.52
C LYS A 210 11.16 -5.60 -8.70
N LEU A 211 11.63 -6.68 -9.31
CA LEU A 211 12.48 -6.59 -10.50
C LEU A 211 11.74 -5.93 -11.67
N PHE A 212 10.48 -6.28 -11.89
CA PHE A 212 9.64 -5.67 -12.91
C PHE A 212 9.44 -4.17 -12.65
N ASN A 213 9.14 -3.78 -11.41
CA ASN A 213 8.99 -2.38 -11.03
C ASN A 213 10.26 -1.57 -11.33
N LEU A 214 11.42 -2.03 -10.84
CA LEU A 214 12.70 -1.35 -11.09
C LEU A 214 13.05 -1.32 -12.59
N PHE A 215 12.73 -2.39 -13.31
CA PHE A 215 13.00 -2.49 -14.75
C PHE A 215 12.20 -1.42 -15.53
N TYR A 216 10.88 -1.37 -15.38
CA TYR A 216 10.12 -0.40 -16.17
C TYR A 216 10.27 1.04 -15.65
N MET A 217 10.51 1.23 -14.36
CA MET A 217 10.68 2.57 -13.80
C MET A 217 12.05 3.20 -14.08
N LEU A 218 13.11 2.40 -14.18
CA LEU A 218 14.48 2.89 -14.30
C LEU A 218 15.15 2.47 -15.63
N VAL A 219 15.07 1.16 -15.97
CA VAL A 219 15.84 0.63 -17.10
C VAL A 219 15.22 1.04 -18.44
N ILE A 220 13.89 0.93 -18.60
CA ILE A 220 13.22 1.34 -19.85
C ILE A 220 13.43 2.84 -20.12
N PRO A 221 13.18 3.78 -19.16
CA PRO A 221 13.49 5.19 -19.39
C PRO A 221 14.97 5.45 -19.73
N TYR A 222 15.91 4.72 -19.11
CA TYR A 222 17.33 4.85 -19.42
C TYR A 222 17.66 4.42 -20.85
N TRP A 223 16.99 3.40 -21.40
CA TRP A 223 17.19 2.95 -22.78
C TRP A 223 16.53 3.87 -23.82
N VAL A 224 15.40 4.47 -23.45
CA VAL A 224 14.58 5.27 -24.39
C VAL A 224 15.00 6.74 -24.41
N LEU A 225 15.42 7.28 -23.28
CA LEU A 225 15.72 8.71 -23.11
C LEU A 225 17.21 9.00 -23.25
N ASN A 226 17.53 10.16 -23.82
CA ASN A 226 18.89 10.68 -23.83
C ASN A 226 19.23 11.38 -22.49
N GLN A 227 19.10 10.63 -21.38
CA GLN A 227 19.37 11.09 -20.02
C GLN A 227 20.36 10.17 -19.32
N THR A 228 21.14 10.71 -18.39
CA THR A 228 22.01 9.89 -17.54
C THR A 228 21.18 9.04 -16.59
N PHE A 229 21.68 7.86 -16.23
CA PHE A 229 21.02 7.01 -15.23
C PHE A 229 20.80 7.73 -13.89
N SER A 230 21.77 8.57 -13.47
CA SER A 230 21.65 9.37 -12.23
C SER A 230 20.50 10.37 -12.30
N THR A 231 20.23 10.99 -13.45
CA THR A 231 19.09 11.90 -13.61
C THR A 231 17.75 11.16 -13.48
N ILE A 232 17.63 10.00 -14.13
CA ILE A 232 16.42 9.18 -14.08
C ILE A 232 16.22 8.63 -12.67
N PHE A 233 17.28 8.13 -12.04
CA PHE A 233 17.22 7.64 -10.65
C PHE A 233 16.81 8.75 -9.68
N LEU A 234 17.34 9.97 -9.84
CA LEU A 234 16.95 11.10 -9.00
C LEU A 234 15.46 11.47 -9.22
N ALA A 235 14.98 11.49 -10.46
CA ALA A 235 13.56 11.75 -10.75
C ALA A 235 12.65 10.69 -10.12
N TRP A 236 13.01 9.42 -10.21
CA TRP A 236 12.34 8.31 -9.55
C TRP A 236 12.37 8.44 -8.02
N LEU A 237 13.49 8.83 -7.43
CA LEU A 237 13.61 9.07 -5.98
C LEU A 237 12.69 10.22 -5.54
N VAL A 238 12.70 11.34 -6.26
CA VAL A 238 11.81 12.49 -6.02
C VAL A 238 10.34 12.09 -6.14
N MET A 239 9.98 11.26 -7.12
CA MET A 239 8.64 10.68 -7.24
C MET A 239 8.21 10.00 -5.93
N HIS A 240 9.04 9.12 -5.41
CA HIS A 240 8.74 8.39 -4.17
C HIS A 240 8.64 9.34 -2.97
N MET A 241 9.54 10.32 -2.87
CA MET A 241 9.51 11.29 -1.77
C MET A 241 8.26 12.16 -1.81
N CYS A 242 7.87 12.67 -2.99
CA CYS A 242 6.67 13.50 -3.14
C CYS A 242 5.39 12.68 -2.90
N SER A 243 5.29 11.47 -3.47
CA SER A 243 4.11 10.61 -3.31
C SER A 243 3.90 10.12 -1.88
N SER A 244 4.95 10.03 -1.09
CA SER A 244 4.87 9.59 0.32
C SER A 244 4.28 10.65 1.26
N ILE A 245 4.13 11.90 0.82
CA ILE A 245 3.57 13.00 1.63
C ILE A 245 2.03 12.98 1.58
N LEU A 246 1.44 12.37 0.53
CA LEU A 246 -0.01 12.14 0.44
C LEU A 246 -0.47 11.01 1.37
#